data_7e2915915f4150235413832a05166ba2
#
_entry.id   7e2915915f4150235413832a05166ba2
#
_cell.length_a   1.000
_cell.length_b   1.000
_cell.length_c   1.000
_cell.angle_alpha   90.00
_cell.angle_beta   90.00
_cell.angle_gamma   90.00
#
_symmetry.space_group_name_H-M   'P 1'
#
loop_
_entity.id
_entity.type
_entity.pdbx_description
1 polymer ?
#
loop_
_entity_poly.entity_id
_entity_poly.type
_entity_poly.pdbx_seq_one_letter_code
_entity_poly.pdbx_strand_id
1 'polypeptide(L)'
;MVRAQSIQTVACTPDEFLEFVMDIDRYAKVDEKIRPIYWSRRDGDTVEFQLRPKLPGLPMPSPKLVQRVALTAGQRIDITNAPLPHNKIGNRMSDFHASFVCEPVEGGTRVTRTIEMTFPALVKWLVEPLLERRLPAAVERELAQAKAYLEQPTETL
;
A
#
# COMPACT_ATOMS: atom_id res chain seq x y z
N MET A 1 2.01 -9.77 15.31
CA MET A 1 1.45 -9.10 14.13
C MET A 1 1.63 -7.59 14.26
N VAL A 2 2.16 -6.97 13.21
CA VAL A 2 2.29 -5.52 13.14
C VAL A 2 1.09 -4.95 12.39
N ARG A 3 0.45 -3.94 12.94
CA ARG A 3 -0.70 -3.28 12.31
C ARG A 3 -0.55 -1.77 12.41
N ALA A 4 -0.74 -1.09 11.29
CA ALA A 4 -0.77 0.38 11.26
C ALA A 4 -1.98 0.85 10.47
N GLN A 5 -2.59 1.94 10.91
CA GLN A 5 -3.77 2.50 10.27
C GLN A 5 -3.71 4.02 10.29
N SER A 6 -4.16 4.63 9.22
CA SER A 6 -4.33 6.09 9.13
C SER A 6 -5.63 6.41 8.40
N ILE A 7 -6.24 7.52 8.75
CA ILE A 7 -7.51 7.97 8.17
C ILE A 7 -7.34 9.42 7.71
N GLN A 8 -7.78 9.69 6.48
CA GLN A 8 -7.80 11.04 5.91
C GLN A 8 -9.08 11.26 5.12
N THR A 9 -9.55 12.50 5.09
CA THR A 9 -10.59 12.91 4.16
C THR A 9 -9.93 13.62 2.99
N VAL A 10 -10.19 13.11 1.78
CA VAL A 10 -9.58 13.59 0.55
C VAL A 10 -10.67 14.19 -0.34
N ALA A 11 -10.39 15.35 -0.93
CA ALA A 11 -11.35 16.06 -1.79
C ALA A 11 -11.41 15.40 -3.18
N CYS A 12 -11.96 14.21 -3.24
CA CYS A 12 -12.17 13.44 -4.47
C CYS A 12 -13.30 12.44 -4.23
N THR A 13 -13.76 11.79 -5.31
CA THR A 13 -14.72 10.69 -5.18
C THR A 13 -14.00 9.41 -4.77
N PRO A 14 -14.71 8.41 -4.20
CA PRO A 14 -14.10 7.10 -3.95
C PRO A 14 -13.47 6.48 -5.19
N ASP A 15 -14.13 6.53 -6.34
CA ASP A 15 -13.60 5.99 -7.59
C ASP A 15 -12.32 6.69 -8.04
N GLU A 16 -12.23 8.00 -7.88
CA GLU A 16 -11.02 8.75 -8.22
C GLU A 16 -9.83 8.31 -7.37
N PHE A 17 -10.05 8.12 -6.07
CA PHE A 17 -8.99 7.66 -5.17
C PHE A 17 -8.57 6.24 -5.51
N LEU A 18 -9.53 5.34 -5.69
CA LEU A 18 -9.26 3.94 -5.97
C LEU A 18 -8.55 3.75 -7.33
N GLU A 19 -8.96 4.49 -8.37
CA GLU A 19 -8.26 4.44 -9.66
C GLU A 19 -6.83 5.02 -9.57
N PHE A 20 -6.62 6.01 -8.71
CA PHE A 20 -5.27 6.49 -8.43
C PHE A 20 -4.38 5.38 -7.88
N VAL A 21 -4.89 4.59 -6.93
CA VAL A 21 -4.14 3.48 -6.33
C VAL A 21 -3.94 2.35 -7.35
N MET A 22 -4.94 2.07 -8.19
CA MET A 22 -4.84 1.03 -9.22
C MET A 22 -3.80 1.36 -10.28
N ASP A 23 -3.52 2.64 -10.52
CA ASP A 23 -2.40 3.08 -11.34
C ASP A 23 -1.13 3.07 -10.49
N ILE A 24 -0.57 1.88 -10.34
CA ILE A 24 0.50 1.64 -9.36
C ILE A 24 1.76 2.48 -9.62
N ASP A 25 2.08 2.76 -10.87
CA ASP A 25 3.23 3.61 -11.20
C ASP A 25 3.01 5.04 -10.72
N ARG A 26 1.79 5.52 -10.82
CA ARG A 26 1.40 6.84 -10.33
C ARG A 26 1.35 6.87 -8.80
N TYR A 27 0.81 5.82 -8.18
CA TYR A 27 0.75 5.72 -6.73
C TYR A 27 2.14 5.62 -6.11
N ALA A 28 3.08 5.00 -6.79
CA ALA A 28 4.47 4.89 -6.33
C ALA A 28 5.13 6.26 -6.12
N LYS A 29 4.61 7.31 -6.72
CA LYS A 29 5.13 8.67 -6.52
C LYS A 29 4.89 9.19 -5.10
N VAL A 30 3.85 8.69 -4.42
CA VAL A 30 3.50 9.11 -3.06
C VAL A 30 3.83 8.05 -2.02
N ASP A 31 4.21 6.85 -2.41
CA ASP A 31 4.57 5.77 -1.50
C ASP A 31 5.95 5.22 -1.83
N GLU A 32 6.95 5.69 -1.12
CA GLU A 32 8.33 5.23 -1.32
C GLU A 32 8.56 3.78 -0.89
N LYS A 33 7.67 3.21 -0.06
CA LYS A 33 7.81 1.82 0.39
C LYS A 33 7.70 0.82 -0.75
N ILE A 34 7.01 1.18 -1.83
CA ILE A 34 6.81 0.30 -2.99
C ILE A 34 7.76 0.59 -4.15
N ARG A 35 8.61 1.58 -4.02
CA ARG A 35 9.62 1.89 -5.05
C ARG A 35 10.89 1.08 -4.85
N PRO A 36 11.55 0.59 -5.91
CA PRO A 36 11.16 0.70 -7.31
C PRO A 36 10.15 -0.36 -7.73
N ILE A 37 9.35 -0.03 -8.73
CA ILE A 37 8.45 -0.98 -9.38
C ILE A 37 9.14 -1.47 -10.65
N TYR A 38 9.35 -2.77 -10.75
CA TYR A 38 10.06 -3.38 -11.89
C TYR A 38 9.14 -3.63 -13.08
N TRP A 39 7.91 -4.03 -12.78
CA TRP A 39 6.86 -4.17 -13.79
C TRP A 39 5.50 -4.15 -13.10
N SER A 40 4.47 -3.80 -13.86
CA SER A 40 3.08 -3.86 -13.41
C SER A 40 2.20 -4.33 -14.55
N ARG A 41 1.10 -5.01 -14.20
CA ARG A 41 0.12 -5.50 -15.17
C ARG A 41 -1.26 -5.41 -14.56
N ARG A 42 -2.16 -4.76 -15.28
CA ARG A 42 -3.56 -4.67 -14.89
C ARG A 42 -4.41 -5.61 -15.74
N ASP A 43 -5.31 -6.33 -15.07
CA ASP A 43 -6.31 -7.17 -15.70
C ASP A 43 -7.65 -6.90 -15.00
N GLY A 44 -8.48 -6.02 -15.60
CA GLY A 44 -9.76 -5.62 -15.02
C GLY A 44 -9.59 -4.94 -13.65
N ASP A 45 -10.14 -5.56 -12.62
CA ASP A 45 -10.09 -5.05 -11.24
C ASP A 45 -8.89 -5.59 -10.45
N THR A 46 -7.92 -6.18 -11.12
CA THR A 46 -6.73 -6.73 -10.49
C THR A 46 -5.48 -6.12 -11.11
N VAL A 47 -4.53 -5.75 -10.26
CA VAL A 47 -3.18 -5.33 -10.67
C VAL A 47 -2.17 -6.21 -9.98
N GLU A 48 -1.19 -6.71 -10.74
CA GLU A 48 -0.01 -7.36 -10.17
C GLU A 48 1.20 -6.52 -10.48
N PHE A 49 2.10 -6.39 -9.53
CA PHE A 49 3.33 -5.62 -9.73
C PHE A 49 4.48 -6.22 -8.92
N GLN A 50 5.68 -6.11 -9.47
CA GLN A 50 6.90 -6.55 -8.80
C GLN A 50 7.61 -5.34 -8.20
N LEU A 51 7.99 -5.48 -6.95
CA LEU A 51 8.66 -4.42 -6.19
C LEU A 51 9.75 -5.01 -5.31
N ARG A 52 10.59 -4.13 -4.79
CA ARG A 52 11.45 -4.43 -3.66
C ARG A 52 11.00 -3.53 -2.52
N PRO A 53 10.19 -4.02 -1.59
CA PRO A 53 9.61 -3.17 -0.56
C PRO A 53 10.68 -2.57 0.36
N LYS A 54 10.49 -1.31 0.73
CA LYS A 54 11.31 -0.62 1.72
C LYS A 54 10.51 -0.53 3.01
N LEU A 55 10.81 -1.40 3.96
CA LEU A 55 10.14 -1.38 5.25
C LEU A 55 10.84 -0.40 6.18
N PRO A 56 10.10 0.55 6.78
CA PRO A 56 10.71 1.58 7.62
C PRO A 56 11.35 0.97 8.86
N GLY A 57 12.58 1.39 9.16
CA GLY A 57 13.32 0.95 10.32
C GLY A 57 14.10 -0.34 10.17
N LEU A 58 13.98 -1.04 9.05
CA LEU A 58 14.75 -2.26 8.79
C LEU A 58 16.04 -1.93 8.05
N PRO A 59 17.20 -2.40 8.56
CA PRO A 59 18.50 -2.09 7.95
C PRO A 59 18.82 -2.94 6.72
N MET A 60 18.07 -4.01 6.48
CA MET A 60 18.34 -4.95 5.39
C MET A 60 17.41 -4.72 4.21
N PRO A 61 17.91 -4.82 2.95
CA PRO A 61 17.04 -4.77 1.79
C PRO A 61 16.12 -5.98 1.76
N SER A 62 14.85 -5.74 1.44
CA SER A 62 13.88 -6.80 1.25
C SER A 62 14.11 -7.49 -0.09
N PRO A 63 13.80 -8.78 -0.23
CA PRO A 63 13.82 -9.45 -1.52
C PRO A 63 12.74 -8.88 -2.44
N LYS A 64 12.94 -9.05 -3.75
CA LYS A 64 11.89 -8.74 -4.73
C LYS A 64 10.69 -9.64 -4.48
N LEU A 65 9.50 -9.08 -4.57
CA LEU A 65 8.27 -9.84 -4.47
C LEU A 65 7.21 -9.28 -5.39
N VAL A 66 6.19 -10.09 -5.66
CA VAL A 66 5.04 -9.67 -6.47
C VAL A 66 3.85 -9.51 -5.54
N GLN A 67 3.18 -8.38 -5.63
CA GLN A 67 1.94 -8.11 -4.90
C GLN A 67 0.77 -8.04 -5.85
N ARG A 68 -0.39 -8.42 -5.34
CA ARG A 68 -1.66 -8.36 -6.06
C ARG A 68 -2.58 -7.36 -5.39
N VAL A 69 -3.13 -6.47 -6.20
CA VAL A 69 -4.09 -5.45 -5.80
C VAL A 69 -5.45 -5.84 -6.36
N ALA A 70 -6.44 -5.98 -5.51
CA ALA A 70 -7.80 -6.32 -5.92
C ALA A 70 -8.75 -5.17 -5.58
N LEU A 71 -9.46 -4.67 -6.60
CA LEU A 71 -10.41 -3.57 -6.48
C LEU A 71 -11.83 -4.11 -6.29
N THR A 72 -12.52 -3.61 -5.26
CA THR A 72 -13.97 -3.69 -5.15
C THR A 72 -14.51 -2.30 -5.49
N ALA A 73 -15.09 -2.18 -6.66
CA ALA A 73 -15.45 -0.90 -7.26
C ALA A 73 -16.24 0.00 -6.30
N GLY A 74 -15.80 1.26 -6.18
CA GLY A 74 -16.44 2.25 -5.35
C GLY A 74 -16.29 2.07 -3.84
N GLN A 75 -15.61 1.00 -3.38
CA GLN A 75 -15.57 0.64 -1.98
C GLN A 75 -14.16 0.51 -1.41
N ARG A 76 -13.34 -0.38 -1.98
CA ARG A 76 -12.06 -0.69 -1.36
C ARG A 76 -11.05 -1.33 -2.31
N ILE A 77 -9.82 -1.31 -1.87
CA ILE A 77 -8.73 -2.08 -2.46
C ILE A 77 -8.12 -2.94 -1.37
N ASP A 78 -7.83 -4.20 -1.72
CA ASP A 78 -7.08 -5.12 -0.89
C ASP A 78 -5.77 -5.46 -1.58
N ILE A 79 -4.67 -5.46 -0.83
CA ILE A 79 -3.33 -5.75 -1.36
C ILE A 79 -2.76 -6.93 -0.58
N THR A 80 -2.36 -7.96 -1.31
CA THR A 80 -1.77 -9.17 -0.74
C THR A 80 -0.54 -9.57 -1.54
N ASN A 81 0.29 -10.45 -0.97
CA ASN A 81 1.33 -11.09 -1.77
C ASN A 81 0.67 -12.00 -2.80
N ALA A 82 1.15 -11.95 -4.03
CA ALA A 82 0.63 -12.84 -5.07
C ALA A 82 0.89 -14.30 -4.69
N PRO A 83 -0.03 -15.23 -5.03
CA PRO A 83 0.14 -16.62 -4.67
C PRO A 83 1.30 -17.28 -5.41
N LEU A 84 1.69 -18.47 -4.95
CA LEU A 84 2.66 -19.30 -5.66
C LEU A 84 2.22 -19.53 -7.11
N PRO A 85 3.16 -19.59 -8.09
CA PRO A 85 4.60 -19.71 -7.91
C PRO A 85 5.38 -18.41 -7.81
N HIS A 86 4.73 -17.26 -7.85
CA HIS A 86 5.40 -15.95 -7.97
C HIS A 86 6.19 -15.52 -6.74
N ASN A 87 5.83 -15.99 -5.55
CA ASN A 87 6.40 -15.50 -4.29
C ASN A 87 6.83 -16.62 -3.33
N LYS A 88 7.67 -17.55 -3.78
CA LYS A 88 8.14 -18.60 -2.88
C LYS A 88 8.85 -18.06 -1.64
N ILE A 89 9.70 -17.04 -1.83
CA ILE A 89 10.46 -16.44 -0.74
C ILE A 89 9.60 -15.46 0.04
N GLY A 90 8.85 -14.61 -0.65
CA GLY A 90 8.00 -13.59 -0.02
C GLY A 90 6.95 -14.20 0.93
N ASN A 91 6.30 -15.27 0.50
CA ASN A 91 5.27 -15.94 1.32
C ASN A 91 5.85 -16.67 2.53
N ARG A 92 7.16 -17.02 2.51
CA ARG A 92 7.85 -17.60 3.65
C ARG A 92 8.32 -16.56 4.66
N MET A 93 8.57 -15.32 4.18
CA MET A 93 9.15 -14.27 5.02
C MET A 93 8.12 -13.41 5.73
N SER A 94 6.93 -13.28 5.18
CA SER A 94 5.87 -12.49 5.82
C SER A 94 4.51 -12.83 5.23
N ASP A 95 3.50 -12.71 6.08
CA ASP A 95 2.11 -12.67 5.66
C ASP A 95 1.70 -11.20 5.65
N PHE A 96 1.23 -10.72 4.52
CA PHE A 96 0.97 -9.30 4.29
C PHE A 96 -0.46 -9.09 3.79
N HIS A 97 -1.16 -8.16 4.44
CA HIS A 97 -2.43 -7.67 3.96
C HIS A 97 -2.51 -6.16 4.20
N ALA A 98 -2.85 -5.43 3.16
CA ALA A 98 -3.08 -4.01 3.25
C ALA A 98 -4.39 -3.65 2.56
N SER A 99 -4.99 -2.55 2.96
CA SER A 99 -6.25 -2.12 2.36
C SER A 99 -6.38 -0.61 2.33
N PHE A 100 -7.18 -0.15 1.38
CA PHE A 100 -7.76 1.18 1.35
C PHE A 100 -9.27 1.01 1.36
N VAL A 101 -9.93 1.51 2.38
CA VAL A 101 -11.40 1.52 2.44
C VAL A 101 -11.86 2.96 2.23
N CYS A 102 -12.74 3.15 1.26
CA CYS A 102 -13.23 4.48 0.88
C CYS A 102 -14.71 4.61 1.16
N GLU A 103 -15.08 5.69 1.85
CA GLU A 103 -16.46 6.02 2.14
C GLU A 103 -16.75 7.44 1.67
N PRO A 104 -17.85 7.66 0.92
CA PRO A 104 -18.23 9.03 0.57
C PRO A 104 -18.66 9.76 1.84
N VAL A 105 -18.14 10.97 2.02
CA VAL A 105 -18.47 11.83 3.16
C VAL A 105 -18.65 13.27 2.65
N GLU A 106 -19.14 14.13 3.51
CA GLU A 106 -19.18 15.55 3.19
C GLU A 106 -17.76 16.07 2.98
N GLY A 107 -17.54 16.72 1.85
CA GLY A 107 -16.23 17.26 1.48
C GLY A 107 -15.34 16.28 0.71
N GLY A 108 -15.81 15.07 0.40
CA GLY A 108 -15.05 14.13 -0.43
C GLY A 108 -15.17 12.68 -0.01
N THR A 109 -14.03 12.05 0.21
CA THR A 109 -13.93 10.64 0.56
C THR A 109 -13.14 10.47 1.83
N ARG A 110 -13.66 9.70 2.78
CA ARG A 110 -12.87 9.22 3.92
C ARG A 110 -12.12 7.98 3.50
N VAL A 111 -10.81 8.05 3.55
CA VAL A 111 -9.92 6.95 3.19
C VAL A 111 -9.31 6.38 4.47
N THR A 112 -9.51 5.09 4.68
CA THR A 112 -8.87 4.34 5.78
C THR A 112 -7.82 3.42 5.18
N ARG A 113 -6.56 3.71 5.47
CA ARG A 113 -5.40 2.93 5.03
C ARG A 113 -4.95 2.03 6.17
N THR A 114 -4.92 0.72 5.93
CA THR A 114 -4.46 -0.26 6.92
C THR A 114 -3.37 -1.13 6.33
N ILE A 115 -2.33 -1.42 7.11
CA ILE A 115 -1.30 -2.39 6.77
C ILE A 115 -1.17 -3.37 7.94
N GLU A 116 -1.19 -4.66 7.62
CA GLU A 116 -1.01 -5.74 8.58
C GLU A 116 0.08 -6.68 8.07
N MET A 117 1.03 -7.03 8.94
CA MET A 117 2.12 -7.94 8.61
C MET A 117 2.37 -8.92 9.75
N THR A 118 2.62 -10.18 9.39
CA THR A 118 3.01 -11.23 10.33
C THR A 118 4.28 -11.87 9.82
N PHE A 119 5.25 -12.07 10.71
CA PHE A 119 6.56 -12.64 10.38
C PHE A 119 6.75 -14.00 11.04
N PRO A 120 7.63 -14.86 10.48
CA PRO A 120 7.97 -16.13 11.11
C PRO A 120 8.57 -15.93 12.49
N ALA A 121 8.36 -16.91 13.38
CA ALA A 121 8.81 -16.82 14.77
C ALA A 121 10.30 -16.51 14.93
N LEU A 122 11.14 -17.02 14.01
CA LEU A 122 12.59 -16.81 14.05
C LEU A 122 13.01 -15.34 13.92
N VAL A 123 12.24 -14.54 13.21
CA VAL A 123 12.58 -13.12 12.94
C VAL A 123 11.61 -12.16 13.59
N LYS A 124 10.47 -12.64 14.05
CA LYS A 124 9.40 -11.84 14.62
C LYS A 124 9.89 -10.91 15.74
N TRP A 125 10.65 -11.45 16.69
CA TRP A 125 11.13 -10.72 17.84
C TRP A 125 12.08 -9.57 17.49
N LEU A 126 12.76 -9.68 16.33
CA LEU A 126 13.68 -8.65 15.84
C LEU A 126 12.98 -7.61 14.96
N VAL A 127 12.13 -8.08 14.05
CA VAL A 127 11.54 -7.24 13.00
C VAL A 127 10.31 -6.48 13.48
N GLU A 128 9.41 -7.14 14.21
CA GLU A 128 8.15 -6.51 14.60
C GLU A 128 8.31 -5.28 15.49
N PRO A 129 9.20 -5.27 16.51
CA PRO A 129 9.38 -4.05 17.32
C PRO A 129 9.88 -2.84 16.52
N LEU A 130 10.75 -3.08 15.54
CA LEU A 130 11.24 -2.01 14.67
C LEU A 130 10.13 -1.44 13.79
N LEU A 131 9.31 -2.31 13.22
CA LEU A 131 8.18 -1.90 12.39
C LEU A 131 7.10 -1.21 13.22
N GLU A 132 6.78 -1.72 14.39
CA GLU A 132 5.79 -1.10 15.27
C GLU A 132 6.13 0.34 15.62
N ARG A 133 7.40 0.67 15.68
CA ARG A 133 7.86 2.04 15.93
C ARG A 133 7.75 2.95 14.74
N ARG A 134 8.00 2.44 13.53
CA ARG A 134 8.18 3.25 12.33
C ARG A 134 7.01 3.20 11.35
N LEU A 135 6.32 2.09 11.30
CA LEU A 135 5.26 1.89 10.32
C LEU A 135 4.08 2.86 10.47
N PRO A 136 3.57 3.14 11.67
CA PRO A 136 2.45 4.07 11.81
C PRO A 136 2.72 5.46 11.21
N ALA A 137 3.89 6.02 11.49
CA ALA A 137 4.27 7.31 10.92
C ALA A 137 4.45 7.26 9.41
N ALA A 138 4.97 6.14 8.90
CA ALA A 138 5.14 5.95 7.45
C ALA A 138 3.80 5.86 6.73
N VAL A 139 2.83 5.16 7.30
CA VAL A 139 1.47 5.04 6.74
C VAL A 139 0.76 6.40 6.76
N GLU A 140 0.88 7.12 7.85
CA GLU A 140 0.32 8.46 7.98
C GLU A 140 0.91 9.41 6.94
N ARG A 141 2.22 9.38 6.75
CA ARG A 141 2.91 10.20 5.75
C ARG A 141 2.47 9.83 4.33
N GLU A 142 2.39 8.55 4.03
CA GLU A 142 1.93 8.06 2.73
C GLU A 142 0.55 8.61 2.39
N LEU A 143 -0.39 8.48 3.33
CA LEU A 143 -1.75 8.92 3.11
C LEU A 143 -1.86 10.44 3.00
N ALA A 144 -1.07 11.18 3.78
CA ALA A 144 -1.00 12.64 3.67
C ALA A 144 -0.43 13.08 2.32
N GLN A 145 0.56 12.38 1.80
CA GLN A 145 1.12 12.66 0.49
C GLN A 145 0.13 12.34 -0.63
N ALA A 146 -0.61 11.24 -0.50
CA ALA A 146 -1.66 10.90 -1.46
C ALA A 146 -2.75 11.98 -1.49
N LYS A 147 -3.18 12.44 -0.32
CA LYS A 147 -4.13 13.55 -0.19
C LYS A 147 -3.62 14.80 -0.89
N ALA A 148 -2.40 15.21 -0.58
CA ALA A 148 -1.80 16.40 -1.17
C ALA A 148 -1.68 16.28 -2.69
N TYR A 149 -1.30 15.11 -3.19
CA TYR A 149 -1.17 14.87 -4.62
C TYR A 149 -2.52 14.98 -5.35
N LEU A 150 -3.58 14.39 -4.80
CA LEU A 150 -4.89 14.39 -5.42
C LEU A 150 -5.62 15.75 -5.30
N GLU A 151 -5.29 16.51 -4.27
CA GLU A 151 -5.88 17.84 -4.04
C GLU A 151 -5.10 18.98 -4.70
N GLN A 152 -3.98 18.67 -5.34
CA GLN A 152 -3.23 19.67 -6.08
C GLN A 152 -4.09 20.21 -7.23
N PRO A 153 -4.09 21.53 -7.45
CA PRO A 153 -4.76 22.07 -8.63
C PRO A 153 -4.12 21.48 -9.87
N THR A 154 -4.94 20.94 -10.76
CA THR A 154 -4.47 20.50 -12.06
C THR A 154 -3.83 21.68 -12.75
N GLU A 155 -2.52 21.62 -13.01
CA GLU A 155 -1.90 22.64 -13.84
C GLU A 155 -2.47 22.49 -15.24
N THR A 156 -3.46 23.32 -15.53
CA THR A 156 -3.90 23.51 -16.89
C THR A 156 -2.86 24.36 -17.59
N LEU A 157 -2.06 23.71 -18.35
CA LEU A 157 -1.24 24.38 -19.33
C LEU A 157 -2.11 24.79 -20.52
#